data_b7c3d87cc6cc321e1fd2ca1be9148812
#
_entry.id   b7c3d87cc6cc321e1fd2ca1be9148812
#
_cell.length_a   1.000
_cell.length_b   1.000
_cell.length_c   1.000
_cell.angle_alpha   90.00
_cell.angle_beta   90.00
_cell.angle_gamma   90.00
#
_symmetry.space_group_name_H-M   'P 1'
#
loop_
_entity.id
_entity.type
_entity.pdbx_description
1 polymer ?
#
loop_
_entity_poly.entity_id
_entity_poly.type
_entity_poly.pdbx_seq_one_letter_code
_entity_poly.pdbx_strand_id
1 'polypeptide(L)'
;ANMKYFDKYGLELPTNYDELKEVCKTFRDNGEYPLVIGAKDSWINIDTWMNIAADINTEKLYSAIEGETPFTDEDLVQSFQIWQNCFTDGVFQDGALGVGMYTDSTDMYQKEGSVPMILNGSWSLGAYMDSDEQSQEVYNGEGANHKIFLMDWNNDGKIAPVEEAVDVSLAINNQSKVKDAAWTFVDWMIHEGADTLVNGQLQYMPARNDMELNVEGLNENGTENLEYCVEQGKNNVGGYREMAYAELKETISNELTELALGDVTPEEAADTIEAASQAQER
;
A
#
# COMPACT_ATOMS: atom_id res chain seq x y z
N ALA A 1 -9.99 2.95 -5.83
CA ALA A 1 -11.44 3.24 -5.76
C ALA A 1 -12.19 2.61 -6.93
N ASN A 2 -13.36 2.05 -6.65
CA ASN A 2 -14.32 1.61 -7.67
C ASN A 2 -15.30 2.75 -7.96
N MET A 3 -15.15 3.40 -9.08
CA MET A 3 -15.89 4.61 -9.45
C MET A 3 -17.41 4.39 -9.59
N LYS A 4 -17.88 3.14 -9.78
CA LYS A 4 -19.34 2.84 -9.74
C LYS A 4 -20.01 3.28 -8.44
N TYR A 5 -19.31 3.15 -7.30
CA TYR A 5 -19.83 3.58 -6.01
C TYR A 5 -19.83 5.11 -5.89
N PHE A 6 -18.78 5.76 -6.39
CA PHE A 6 -18.69 7.21 -6.39
C PHE A 6 -19.79 7.81 -7.27
N ASP A 7 -19.97 7.31 -8.49
CA ASP A 7 -21.06 7.74 -9.40
C ASP A 7 -22.44 7.50 -8.78
N LYS A 8 -22.64 6.34 -8.13
CA LYS A 8 -23.93 5.99 -7.49
C LYS A 8 -24.36 6.99 -6.43
N TYR A 9 -23.41 7.55 -5.71
CA TYR A 9 -23.68 8.50 -4.62
C TYR A 9 -23.33 9.95 -4.96
N GLY A 10 -22.85 10.22 -6.17
CA GLY A 10 -22.45 11.56 -6.62
C GLY A 10 -21.25 12.11 -5.88
N LEU A 11 -20.27 11.25 -5.59
CA LEU A 11 -19.06 11.58 -4.85
C LEU A 11 -17.87 11.79 -5.82
N GLU A 12 -16.94 12.64 -5.41
CA GLU A 12 -15.62 12.77 -6.03
C GLU A 12 -14.59 11.97 -5.21
N LEU A 13 -13.46 11.63 -5.83
CA LEU A 13 -12.34 11.02 -5.11
C LEU A 13 -11.82 11.97 -4.04
N PRO A 14 -11.60 11.50 -2.80
CA PRO A 14 -11.03 12.33 -1.75
C PRO A 14 -9.58 12.65 -2.06
N THR A 15 -9.16 13.87 -1.77
CA THR A 15 -7.79 14.34 -1.94
C THR A 15 -7.02 14.44 -0.61
N ASN A 16 -7.75 14.48 0.51
CA ASN A 16 -7.20 14.61 1.85
C ASN A 16 -8.01 13.82 2.87
N TYR A 17 -7.48 13.71 4.09
CA TYR A 17 -8.08 12.88 5.14
C TYR A 17 -9.50 13.34 5.56
N ASP A 18 -9.75 14.66 5.58
CA ASP A 18 -11.08 15.16 5.94
C ASP A 18 -12.13 14.80 4.88
N GLU A 19 -11.79 14.92 3.60
CA GLU A 19 -12.66 14.48 2.51
C GLU A 19 -12.86 12.96 2.53
N LEU A 20 -11.80 12.18 2.85
CA LEU A 20 -11.90 10.72 2.98
C LEU A 20 -12.91 10.33 4.06
N LYS A 21 -12.91 10.99 5.22
CA LYS A 21 -13.90 10.75 6.28
C LYS A 21 -15.33 10.98 5.80
N GLU A 22 -15.58 12.09 5.08
CA GLU A 22 -16.92 12.40 4.56
C GLU A 22 -17.38 11.38 3.51
N VAL A 23 -16.49 10.96 2.63
CA VAL A 23 -16.75 9.90 1.65
C VAL A 23 -17.08 8.58 2.37
N CYS A 24 -16.24 8.17 3.32
CA CYS A 24 -16.44 6.95 4.10
C CYS A 24 -17.75 6.99 4.89
N LYS A 25 -18.06 8.14 5.50
CA LYS A 25 -19.32 8.36 6.18
C LYS A 25 -20.53 8.17 5.25
N THR A 26 -20.45 8.70 4.04
CA THR A 26 -21.54 8.55 3.06
C THR A 26 -21.72 7.08 2.67
N PHE A 27 -20.66 6.34 2.46
CA PHE A 27 -20.75 4.90 2.18
C PHE A 27 -21.35 4.13 3.36
N ARG A 28 -20.91 4.38 4.59
CA ARG A 28 -21.45 3.74 5.80
C ARG A 28 -22.93 4.05 6.02
N ASP A 29 -23.34 5.30 5.84
CA ASP A 29 -24.74 5.72 5.96
C ASP A 29 -25.67 5.00 4.96
N ASN A 30 -25.10 4.48 3.87
CA ASN A 30 -25.80 3.70 2.85
C ASN A 30 -25.58 2.18 2.96
N GLY A 31 -24.89 1.71 4.02
CA GLY A 31 -24.68 0.29 4.30
C GLY A 31 -23.54 -0.36 3.51
N GLU A 32 -22.66 0.43 2.91
CA GLU A 32 -21.46 -0.03 2.23
C GLU A 32 -20.27 -0.09 3.21
N TYR A 33 -19.33 -1.02 3.00
CA TYR A 33 -18.01 -0.96 3.63
C TYR A 33 -17.20 0.16 2.94
N PRO A 34 -16.64 1.14 3.68
CA PRO A 34 -16.09 2.32 3.02
C PRO A 34 -14.74 2.07 2.34
N LEU A 35 -13.73 1.71 3.13
CA LEU A 35 -12.38 1.40 2.68
C LEU A 35 -11.95 0.09 3.33
N VAL A 36 -11.64 -0.90 2.52
CA VAL A 36 -11.20 -2.21 2.99
C VAL A 36 -9.69 -2.24 3.11
N ILE A 37 -9.23 -2.69 4.28
CA ILE A 37 -7.83 -3.03 4.54
C ILE A 37 -7.76 -4.46 5.09
N GLY A 38 -6.77 -5.22 4.64
CA GLY A 38 -6.50 -6.57 5.15
C GLY A 38 -5.64 -6.56 6.41
N ALA A 39 -6.08 -5.87 7.46
CA ALA A 39 -5.27 -5.54 8.64
C ALA A 39 -4.89 -6.74 9.54
N LYS A 40 -5.36 -7.94 9.24
CA LYS A 40 -4.84 -9.18 9.81
C LYS A 40 -3.39 -9.45 9.39
N ASP A 41 -3.00 -8.98 8.21
CA ASP A 41 -1.65 -9.14 7.68
C ASP A 41 -0.81 -7.92 8.04
N SER A 42 0.13 -8.08 8.97
CA SER A 42 0.88 -6.98 9.59
C SER A 42 1.64 -6.09 8.60
N TRP A 43 2.05 -6.63 7.46
CA TRP A 43 2.81 -5.88 6.48
C TRP A 43 2.01 -4.70 5.88
N ILE A 44 0.70 -4.87 5.61
CA ILE A 44 -0.11 -3.77 5.07
C ILE A 44 -0.37 -2.67 6.11
N ASN A 45 -0.41 -3.02 7.40
CA ASN A 45 -0.52 -2.05 8.47
C ASN A 45 0.74 -1.18 8.54
N ILE A 46 1.92 -1.81 8.43
CA ILE A 46 3.21 -1.10 8.43
C ILE A 46 3.32 -0.20 7.21
N ASP A 47 3.02 -0.72 6.00
CA ASP A 47 3.07 0.07 4.78
C ASP A 47 2.13 1.29 4.86
N THR A 48 0.91 1.09 5.35
CA THR A 48 -0.06 2.18 5.50
C THR A 48 0.41 3.23 6.51
N TRP A 49 0.91 2.78 7.67
CA TRP A 49 1.44 3.69 8.68
C TRP A 49 2.69 4.43 8.18
N MET A 50 3.60 3.76 7.49
CA MET A 50 4.79 4.40 6.90
C MET A 50 4.38 5.48 5.90
N ASN A 51 3.36 5.23 5.07
CA ASN A 51 2.84 6.22 4.15
C ASN A 51 2.26 7.44 4.89
N ILE A 52 1.50 7.23 5.97
CA ILE A 52 1.01 8.31 6.83
C ILE A 52 2.17 9.10 7.46
N ALA A 53 3.17 8.40 8.00
CA ALA A 53 4.32 9.04 8.64
C ALA A 53 5.20 9.80 7.64
N ALA A 54 5.39 9.24 6.44
CA ALA A 54 6.14 9.90 5.37
C ALA A 54 5.43 11.16 4.85
N ASP A 55 4.10 11.18 4.83
CA ASP A 55 3.31 12.36 4.50
C ASP A 55 3.52 13.50 5.49
N ILE A 56 3.57 13.18 6.78
CA ILE A 56 3.83 14.19 7.80
C ILE A 56 5.27 14.66 7.75
N ASN A 57 6.23 13.74 7.78
CA ASN A 57 7.66 14.07 7.74
C ASN A 57 8.53 12.87 7.33
N THR A 58 8.79 12.78 6.04
CA THR A 58 9.61 11.72 5.46
C THR A 58 11.00 11.61 6.11
N GLU A 59 11.67 12.73 6.35
CA GLU A 59 13.02 12.74 6.94
C GLU A 59 13.02 12.17 8.36
N LYS A 60 12.06 12.57 9.19
CA LYS A 60 11.95 12.08 10.56
C LYS A 60 11.59 10.58 10.62
N LEU A 61 10.71 10.09 9.72
CA LEU A 61 10.39 8.67 9.65
C LEU A 61 11.65 7.82 9.45
N TYR A 62 12.43 8.09 8.42
CA TYR A 62 13.61 7.29 8.12
C TYR A 62 14.75 7.52 9.12
N SER A 63 14.92 8.73 9.62
CA SER A 63 15.85 9.04 10.71
C SER A 63 15.49 8.30 12.01
N ALA A 64 14.21 8.08 12.30
CA ALA A 64 13.79 7.31 13.46
C ALA A 64 14.03 5.80 13.27
N ILE A 65 13.78 5.26 12.09
CA ILE A 65 14.11 3.87 11.77
C ILE A 65 15.62 3.62 11.95
N GLU A 66 16.46 4.57 11.56
CA GLU A 66 17.92 4.51 11.75
C GLU A 66 18.37 4.88 13.18
N GLY A 67 17.48 5.30 14.07
CA GLY A 67 17.73 5.58 15.49
C GLY A 67 18.34 6.94 15.78
N GLU A 68 18.26 7.87 14.84
CA GLU A 68 18.76 9.23 14.99
C GLU A 68 17.71 10.20 15.54
N THR A 69 16.43 9.96 15.21
CA THR A 69 15.27 10.69 15.75
C THR A 69 14.47 9.75 16.67
N PRO A 70 13.99 10.20 17.84
CA PRO A 70 13.18 9.34 18.70
C PRO A 70 11.77 9.13 18.10
N PHE A 71 11.20 7.94 18.24
CA PHE A 71 9.81 7.67 17.85
C PHE A 71 8.78 8.48 18.64
N THR A 72 9.19 9.07 19.77
CA THR A 72 8.39 10.02 20.56
C THR A 72 8.39 11.46 20.02
N ASP A 73 9.03 11.71 18.87
CA ASP A 73 8.91 13.00 18.17
C ASP A 73 7.45 13.28 17.80
N GLU A 74 7.03 14.56 17.87
CA GLU A 74 5.64 14.97 17.68
C GLU A 74 5.05 14.55 16.33
N ASP A 75 5.85 14.57 15.25
CA ASP A 75 5.39 14.19 13.90
C ASP A 75 5.11 12.67 13.84
N LEU A 76 5.93 11.86 14.51
CA LEU A 76 5.73 10.41 14.55
C LEU A 76 4.55 10.03 15.46
N VAL A 77 4.39 10.69 16.60
CA VAL A 77 3.19 10.52 17.45
C VAL A 77 1.92 10.91 16.67
N GLN A 78 1.96 11.98 15.89
CA GLN A 78 0.85 12.35 15.01
C GLN A 78 0.53 11.26 13.98
N SER A 79 1.53 10.57 13.43
CA SER A 79 1.29 9.48 12.49
C SER A 79 0.56 8.30 13.13
N PHE A 80 0.89 7.93 14.38
CA PHE A 80 0.17 6.93 15.15
C PHE A 80 -1.26 7.37 15.46
N GLN A 81 -1.47 8.66 15.74
CA GLN A 81 -2.82 9.20 15.95
C GLN A 81 -3.68 9.11 14.68
N ILE A 82 -3.13 9.44 13.50
CA ILE A 82 -3.88 9.32 12.24
C ILE A 82 -4.18 7.85 11.94
N TRP A 83 -3.22 6.94 12.15
CA TRP A 83 -3.47 5.51 12.03
C TRP A 83 -4.64 5.05 12.91
N GLN A 84 -4.63 5.39 14.20
CA GLN A 84 -5.72 5.07 15.14
C GLN A 84 -7.05 5.70 14.70
N ASN A 85 -7.02 6.94 14.21
CA ASN A 85 -8.20 7.64 13.74
C ASN A 85 -8.85 6.94 12.53
N CYS A 86 -8.10 6.28 11.66
CA CYS A 86 -8.67 5.51 10.54
C CYS A 86 -9.66 4.44 11.02
N PHE A 87 -9.48 3.88 12.22
CA PHE A 87 -10.43 2.95 12.84
C PHE A 87 -11.55 3.67 13.59
N THR A 88 -11.24 4.67 14.39
CA THR A 88 -12.21 5.37 15.22
C THR A 88 -13.14 6.29 14.44
N ASP A 89 -12.67 6.90 13.36
CA ASP A 89 -13.46 7.74 12.45
C ASP A 89 -14.26 6.91 11.43
N GLY A 90 -14.06 5.58 11.44
CA GLY A 90 -14.77 4.67 10.55
C GLY A 90 -14.31 4.76 9.09
N VAL A 91 -13.05 5.11 8.85
CA VAL A 91 -12.43 5.06 7.52
C VAL A 91 -12.25 3.61 7.09
N PHE A 92 -11.62 2.78 7.93
CA PHE A 92 -11.51 1.35 7.68
C PHE A 92 -12.79 0.60 8.05
N GLN A 93 -13.03 -0.54 7.39
CA GLN A 93 -14.18 -1.39 7.66
C GLN A 93 -14.15 -1.99 9.08
N ASP A 94 -15.32 -2.28 9.62
CA ASP A 94 -15.45 -2.96 10.90
C ASP A 94 -14.84 -4.37 10.82
N GLY A 95 -14.10 -4.75 11.85
CA GLY A 95 -13.44 -6.06 11.92
C GLY A 95 -12.19 -6.19 11.04
N ALA A 96 -11.59 -5.10 10.59
CA ALA A 96 -10.40 -5.07 9.72
C ALA A 96 -9.25 -5.98 10.20
N LEU A 97 -9.00 -6.03 11.51
CA LEU A 97 -7.96 -6.89 12.11
C LEU A 97 -8.20 -8.40 11.94
N GLY A 98 -9.40 -8.81 11.54
CA GLY A 98 -9.75 -10.20 11.22
C GLY A 98 -9.71 -10.53 9.74
N VAL A 99 -9.54 -9.54 8.88
CA VAL A 99 -9.61 -9.65 7.42
C VAL A 99 -8.19 -9.78 6.84
N GLY A 100 -7.95 -10.84 6.07
CA GLY A 100 -6.68 -11.04 5.36
C GLY A 100 -6.62 -10.24 4.06
N MET A 101 -5.40 -9.82 3.67
CA MET A 101 -5.22 -8.95 2.50
C MET A 101 -5.58 -9.66 1.20
N TYR A 102 -4.98 -10.83 0.94
CA TYR A 102 -5.11 -11.48 -0.38
C TYR A 102 -6.34 -12.37 -0.52
N THR A 103 -6.84 -12.95 0.56
CA THR A 103 -7.94 -13.92 0.51
C THR A 103 -9.30 -13.31 0.81
N ASP A 104 -9.33 -12.19 1.53
CA ASP A 104 -10.57 -11.59 1.97
C ASP A 104 -10.77 -10.21 1.34
N SER A 105 -9.93 -9.21 1.69
CA SER A 105 -10.14 -7.84 1.23
C SER A 105 -9.97 -7.70 -0.28
N THR A 106 -8.96 -8.36 -0.87
CA THR A 106 -8.73 -8.34 -2.31
C THR A 106 -9.88 -9.03 -3.06
N ASP A 107 -10.38 -10.17 -2.55
CA ASP A 107 -11.51 -10.85 -3.17
C ASP A 107 -12.79 -10.01 -3.10
N MET A 108 -13.09 -9.37 -1.97
CA MET A 108 -14.23 -8.46 -1.83
C MET A 108 -14.16 -7.31 -2.85
N TYR A 109 -12.98 -6.76 -3.05
CA TYR A 109 -12.82 -5.62 -3.95
C TYR A 109 -12.72 -6.06 -5.41
N GLN A 110 -11.84 -6.99 -5.76
CA GLN A 110 -11.54 -7.35 -7.15
C GLN A 110 -12.55 -8.34 -7.76
N LYS A 111 -12.88 -9.41 -7.03
CA LYS A 111 -13.74 -10.49 -7.56
C LYS A 111 -15.22 -10.22 -7.34
N GLU A 112 -15.59 -9.72 -6.18
CA GLU A 112 -16.98 -9.49 -5.84
C GLU A 112 -17.46 -8.10 -6.22
N GLY A 113 -16.51 -7.13 -6.33
CA GLY A 113 -16.84 -5.74 -6.59
C GLY A 113 -17.78 -5.16 -5.52
N SER A 114 -17.67 -5.68 -4.29
CA SER A 114 -18.66 -5.42 -3.23
C SER A 114 -18.29 -4.24 -2.33
N VAL A 115 -17.13 -3.62 -2.53
CA VAL A 115 -16.64 -2.52 -1.71
C VAL A 115 -16.14 -1.35 -2.56
N PRO A 116 -16.33 -0.09 -2.09
CA PRO A 116 -15.96 1.12 -2.83
C PRO A 116 -14.47 1.35 -2.98
N MET A 117 -13.67 1.04 -1.94
CA MET A 117 -12.24 1.34 -1.92
C MET A 117 -11.45 0.22 -1.24
N ILE A 118 -10.20 0.06 -1.65
CA ILE A 118 -9.22 -0.83 -1.02
C ILE A 118 -7.87 -0.13 -0.89
N LEU A 119 -7.18 -0.34 0.23
CA LEU A 119 -5.77 -0.06 0.37
C LEU A 119 -4.95 -1.17 -0.27
N ASN A 120 -4.11 -0.82 -1.25
CA ASN A 120 -3.30 -1.78 -1.99
C ASN A 120 -2.07 -1.09 -2.62
N GLY A 121 -1.21 -1.84 -3.27
CA GLY A 121 -0.04 -1.31 -3.95
C GLY A 121 -0.05 -1.53 -5.47
N SER A 122 0.97 -1.00 -6.14
CA SER A 122 1.12 -1.05 -7.60
C SER A 122 1.17 -2.47 -8.20
N TRP A 123 1.47 -3.50 -7.39
CA TRP A 123 1.41 -4.90 -7.80
C TRP A 123 -0.01 -5.38 -8.17
N SER A 124 -1.04 -4.64 -7.81
CA SER A 124 -2.43 -4.97 -8.14
C SER A 124 -2.92 -4.35 -9.45
N LEU A 125 -2.11 -3.54 -10.13
CA LEU A 125 -2.50 -2.86 -11.37
C LEU A 125 -2.95 -3.83 -12.47
N GLY A 126 -2.31 -5.00 -12.58
CA GLY A 126 -2.67 -6.02 -13.56
C GLY A 126 -4.10 -6.57 -13.38
N ALA A 127 -4.66 -6.47 -12.17
CA ALA A 127 -6.04 -6.86 -11.90
C ALA A 127 -7.09 -5.92 -12.52
N TYR A 128 -6.65 -4.75 -12.97
CA TYR A 128 -7.51 -3.68 -13.49
C TYR A 128 -7.36 -3.48 -15.00
N MET A 129 -6.80 -4.46 -15.71
CA MET A 129 -6.75 -4.48 -17.17
C MET A 129 -8.13 -4.84 -17.74
N ASP A 130 -8.62 -4.02 -18.67
CA ASP A 130 -10.00 -4.12 -19.19
C ASP A 130 -10.20 -5.24 -20.23
N SER A 131 -9.16 -5.57 -20.97
CA SER A 131 -9.28 -6.40 -22.18
C SER A 131 -8.83 -7.85 -22.00
N ASP A 132 -8.38 -8.23 -20.85
CA ASP A 132 -7.94 -9.59 -20.60
C ASP A 132 -9.17 -10.48 -20.31
N GLU A 133 -9.28 -11.65 -20.98
CA GLU A 133 -10.25 -12.68 -20.63
C GLU A 133 -10.16 -13.01 -19.14
N GLN A 134 -8.95 -12.96 -18.56
CA GLN A 134 -8.71 -13.17 -17.15
C GLN A 134 -9.34 -12.05 -16.29
N SER A 135 -9.23 -10.78 -16.68
CA SER A 135 -9.90 -9.67 -16.01
C SER A 135 -11.43 -9.82 -16.03
N GLN A 136 -12.00 -10.21 -17.16
CA GLN A 136 -13.43 -10.45 -17.27
C GLN A 136 -13.89 -11.68 -16.50
N GLU A 137 -13.11 -12.75 -16.51
CA GLU A 137 -13.46 -14.02 -15.86
C GLU A 137 -13.22 -13.98 -14.34
N VAL A 138 -12.10 -13.40 -13.91
CA VAL A 138 -11.67 -13.40 -12.50
C VAL A 138 -12.20 -12.18 -11.74
N TYR A 139 -12.29 -11.03 -12.38
CA TYR A 139 -12.64 -9.75 -11.76
C TYR A 139 -14.01 -9.19 -12.20
N ASN A 140 -14.84 -10.00 -12.84
CA ASN A 140 -16.19 -9.65 -13.33
C ASN A 140 -16.25 -8.37 -14.17
N GLY A 141 -15.15 -8.00 -14.83
CA GLY A 141 -15.05 -6.77 -15.62
C GLY A 141 -15.03 -5.48 -14.80
N GLU A 142 -14.84 -5.57 -13.49
CA GLU A 142 -14.80 -4.38 -12.62
C GLU A 142 -13.54 -3.52 -12.84
N GLY A 143 -12.48 -4.09 -13.47
CA GLY A 143 -11.24 -3.38 -13.77
C GLY A 143 -11.43 -2.04 -14.49
N ALA A 144 -12.43 -1.96 -15.40
CA ALA A 144 -12.75 -0.74 -16.13
C ALA A 144 -13.16 0.47 -15.26
N ASN A 145 -13.58 0.22 -14.02
CA ASN A 145 -14.11 1.26 -13.13
C ASN A 145 -13.13 1.73 -12.06
N HIS A 146 -11.90 1.24 -12.06
CA HIS A 146 -10.94 1.55 -11.01
C HIS A 146 -10.17 2.82 -11.29
N LYS A 147 -9.96 3.61 -10.21
CA LYS A 147 -9.05 4.76 -10.18
C LYS A 147 -8.10 4.61 -9.01
N ILE A 148 -6.82 4.89 -9.24
CA ILE A 148 -5.80 4.96 -8.19
C ILE A 148 -5.69 6.40 -7.73
N PHE A 149 -5.56 6.60 -6.43
CA PHE A 149 -5.28 7.88 -5.83
C PHE A 149 -4.38 7.73 -4.60
N LEU A 150 -3.63 8.74 -4.29
CA LEU A 150 -2.86 8.88 -3.07
C LEU A 150 -3.53 9.90 -2.16
N MET A 151 -3.27 9.79 -0.87
CA MET A 151 -3.88 10.63 0.15
C MET A 151 -2.91 11.71 0.65
N ASP A 152 -3.47 12.85 1.02
CA ASP A 152 -2.90 13.81 1.96
C ASP A 152 -3.49 13.47 3.33
N TRP A 153 -2.72 12.74 4.14
CA TRP A 153 -3.18 12.24 5.45
C TRP A 153 -3.21 13.32 6.52
N ASN A 154 -2.34 14.33 6.39
CA ASN A 154 -2.18 15.38 7.38
C ASN A 154 -2.93 16.66 7.03
N ASN A 155 -3.61 16.72 5.88
CA ASN A 155 -4.35 17.86 5.36
C ASN A 155 -3.47 19.10 5.11
N ASP A 156 -2.20 18.94 4.70
CA ASP A 156 -1.29 20.06 4.43
C ASP A 156 -1.34 20.57 2.96
N GLY A 157 -2.13 19.89 2.13
CA GLY A 157 -2.32 20.19 0.71
C GLY A 157 -1.32 19.50 -0.21
N LYS A 158 -0.55 18.52 0.29
CA LYS A 158 0.35 17.67 -0.49
C LYS A 158 -0.04 16.21 -0.30
N ILE A 159 0.07 15.44 -1.37
CA ILE A 159 -0.16 14.00 -1.29
C ILE A 159 1.06 13.30 -0.69
N ALA A 160 0.81 12.24 0.07
CA ALA A 160 1.84 11.38 0.62
C ALA A 160 2.82 10.89 -0.45
N PRO A 161 4.13 10.85 -0.17
CA PRO A 161 5.08 10.24 -1.06
C PRO A 161 4.91 8.73 -1.12
N VAL A 162 5.31 8.12 -2.23
CA VAL A 162 5.32 6.67 -2.37
C VAL A 162 6.62 6.08 -1.82
N GLU A 163 6.54 4.86 -1.30
CA GLU A 163 7.72 4.10 -0.91
C GLU A 163 8.13 3.20 -2.07
N GLU A 164 9.41 3.21 -2.40
CA GLU A 164 10.00 2.34 -3.39
C GLU A 164 11.13 1.51 -2.78
N ALA A 165 11.16 0.23 -3.10
CA ALA A 165 12.29 -0.61 -2.77
C ALA A 165 12.32 -1.85 -3.64
N VAL A 166 13.42 -2.59 -3.58
CA VAL A 166 13.47 -3.96 -4.06
C VAL A 166 12.56 -4.80 -3.17
N ASP A 167 11.33 -4.99 -3.61
CA ASP A 167 10.32 -5.79 -2.90
C ASP A 167 10.54 -7.29 -3.13
N VAL A 168 10.66 -7.69 -4.39
CA VAL A 168 10.89 -9.09 -4.77
C VAL A 168 12.25 -9.24 -5.44
N SER A 169 13.08 -10.12 -4.90
CA SER A 169 14.39 -10.42 -5.45
C SER A 169 14.64 -11.92 -5.61
N LEU A 170 15.47 -12.28 -6.59
CA LEU A 170 15.90 -13.65 -6.80
C LEU A 170 17.30 -13.84 -6.27
N ALA A 171 17.51 -14.85 -5.44
CA ALA A 171 18.82 -15.19 -4.89
C ALA A 171 19.17 -16.65 -5.16
N ILE A 172 20.45 -16.92 -5.42
CA ILE A 172 20.96 -18.28 -5.61
C ILE A 172 21.61 -18.75 -4.31
N ASN A 173 21.06 -19.84 -3.74
CA ASN A 173 21.64 -20.43 -2.54
C ASN A 173 23.11 -20.81 -2.77
N ASN A 174 24.00 -20.36 -1.89
CA ASN A 174 25.42 -20.62 -2.01
C ASN A 174 25.79 -22.11 -2.00
N GLN A 175 24.96 -22.97 -1.39
CA GLN A 175 25.13 -24.42 -1.36
C GLN A 175 24.48 -25.15 -2.53
N SER A 176 23.83 -24.44 -3.47
CA SER A 176 23.22 -25.05 -4.66
C SER A 176 24.26 -25.83 -5.48
N LYS A 177 23.90 -27.01 -5.92
CA LYS A 177 24.73 -27.84 -6.82
C LYS A 177 24.46 -27.57 -8.29
N VAL A 178 23.50 -26.69 -8.60
CA VAL A 178 23.07 -26.35 -9.96
C VAL A 178 23.08 -24.81 -10.17
N LYS A 179 24.13 -24.16 -9.66
CA LYS A 179 24.24 -22.68 -9.68
C LYS A 179 24.18 -22.11 -11.11
N ASP A 180 24.80 -22.75 -12.08
CA ASP A 180 24.80 -22.27 -13.46
C ASP A 180 23.39 -22.30 -14.08
N ALA A 181 22.62 -23.36 -13.82
CA ALA A 181 21.23 -23.43 -14.25
C ALA A 181 20.35 -22.41 -13.52
N ALA A 182 20.57 -22.22 -12.20
CA ALA A 182 19.88 -21.21 -11.42
C ALA A 182 20.21 -19.79 -11.94
N TRP A 183 21.48 -19.53 -12.27
CA TRP A 183 21.87 -18.25 -12.85
C TRP A 183 21.21 -18.00 -14.21
N THR A 184 21.16 -19.01 -15.08
CA THR A 184 20.46 -18.90 -16.37
C THR A 184 18.99 -18.51 -16.19
N PHE A 185 18.32 -19.08 -15.17
CA PHE A 185 16.94 -18.72 -14.85
C PHE A 185 16.83 -17.28 -14.32
N VAL A 186 17.70 -16.89 -13.40
CA VAL A 186 17.71 -15.52 -12.85
C VAL A 186 17.97 -14.51 -13.96
N ASP A 187 18.96 -14.77 -14.81
CA ASP A 187 19.31 -13.90 -15.93
C ASP A 187 18.14 -13.73 -16.91
N TRP A 188 17.46 -14.83 -17.25
CA TRP A 188 16.25 -14.78 -18.06
C TRP A 188 15.14 -13.98 -17.37
N MET A 189 14.91 -14.20 -16.09
CA MET A 189 13.84 -13.49 -15.32
C MET A 189 14.05 -11.98 -15.27
N ILE A 190 15.28 -11.50 -15.15
CA ILE A 190 15.57 -10.05 -15.09
C ILE A 190 15.63 -9.38 -16.47
N HIS A 191 15.62 -10.16 -17.55
CA HIS A 191 15.65 -9.66 -18.92
C HIS A 191 14.35 -10.01 -19.66
N GLU A 192 14.28 -11.17 -20.28
CA GLU A 192 13.16 -11.59 -21.12
C GLU A 192 11.89 -11.87 -20.30
N GLY A 193 12.05 -12.50 -19.12
CA GLY A 193 10.94 -12.76 -18.20
C GLY A 193 10.34 -11.49 -17.61
N ALA A 194 11.16 -10.47 -17.38
CA ALA A 194 10.69 -9.18 -16.89
C ALA A 194 9.69 -8.52 -17.85
N ASP A 195 9.92 -8.61 -19.15
CA ASP A 195 9.00 -8.06 -20.16
C ASP A 195 7.61 -8.72 -20.05
N THR A 196 7.58 -10.04 -19.88
CA THR A 196 6.32 -10.78 -19.70
C THR A 196 5.58 -10.36 -18.42
N LEU A 197 6.29 -10.17 -17.31
CA LEU A 197 5.68 -9.81 -16.03
C LEU A 197 5.25 -8.34 -15.96
N VAL A 198 6.01 -7.46 -16.61
CA VAL A 198 5.73 -6.02 -16.62
C VAL A 198 4.76 -5.67 -17.73
N ASN A 199 5.14 -5.86 -18.98
CA ASN A 199 4.33 -5.44 -20.14
C ASN A 199 3.19 -6.40 -20.45
N GLY A 200 3.38 -7.71 -20.20
CA GLY A 200 2.34 -8.71 -20.47
C GLY A 200 1.29 -8.84 -19.35
N GLN A 201 1.64 -8.59 -18.11
CA GLN A 201 0.76 -8.85 -16.96
C GLN A 201 0.63 -7.68 -15.98
N LEU A 202 1.44 -6.64 -16.11
CA LEU A 202 1.50 -5.47 -15.21
C LEU A 202 1.51 -5.85 -13.71
N GLN A 203 2.26 -6.93 -13.38
CA GLN A 203 2.39 -7.40 -12.00
C GLN A 203 3.42 -6.62 -11.19
N TYR A 204 4.38 -6.01 -11.87
CA TYR A 204 5.46 -5.25 -11.26
C TYR A 204 5.75 -3.99 -12.08
N MET A 205 6.17 -2.93 -11.39
CA MET A 205 6.81 -1.80 -12.04
C MET A 205 8.23 -2.20 -12.45
N PRO A 206 8.77 -1.67 -13.59
CA PRO A 206 10.08 -2.07 -14.06
C PRO A 206 11.18 -1.70 -13.06
N ALA A 207 11.99 -2.68 -12.67
CA ALA A 207 13.17 -2.47 -11.83
C ALA A 207 14.39 -1.95 -12.63
N ARG A 208 14.30 -1.95 -13.96
CA ARG A 208 15.39 -1.55 -14.89
C ARG A 208 15.03 -0.23 -15.54
N ASN A 209 15.99 0.71 -15.56
CA ASN A 209 15.82 2.02 -16.19
C ASN A 209 15.76 2.00 -17.71
N ASP A 210 16.21 0.90 -18.34
CA ASP A 210 16.22 0.71 -19.80
C ASP A 210 15.01 -0.08 -20.31
N MET A 211 14.08 -0.42 -19.44
CA MET A 211 12.84 -1.12 -19.80
C MET A 211 11.74 -0.10 -20.13
N GLU A 212 11.25 -0.16 -21.36
CA GLU A 212 10.10 0.66 -21.77
C GLU A 212 8.79 -0.02 -21.32
N LEU A 213 7.87 0.78 -20.76
CA LEU A 213 6.51 0.33 -20.49
C LEU A 213 5.70 0.38 -21.78
N ASN A 214 5.22 -0.78 -22.20
CA ASN A 214 4.36 -0.94 -23.37
C ASN A 214 3.29 -1.98 -23.07
N VAL A 215 2.38 -1.63 -22.16
CA VAL A 215 1.29 -2.51 -21.69
C VAL A 215 0.13 -2.41 -22.67
N GLU A 216 -0.16 -3.51 -23.36
CA GLU A 216 -1.30 -3.58 -24.28
C GLU A 216 -2.59 -3.92 -23.52
N GLY A 217 -3.74 -3.49 -24.05
CA GLY A 217 -5.05 -3.88 -23.56
C GLY A 217 -5.59 -3.08 -22.37
N LEU A 218 -4.95 -1.96 -22.04
CA LEU A 218 -5.50 -1.04 -21.05
C LEU A 218 -6.65 -0.20 -21.67
N ASN A 219 -7.72 -0.02 -20.89
CA ASN A 219 -8.71 0.99 -21.19
C ASN A 219 -8.22 2.39 -20.78
N GLU A 220 -9.08 3.40 -20.90
CA GLU A 220 -8.74 4.78 -20.54
C GLU A 220 -8.31 4.89 -19.07
N ASN A 221 -9.11 4.32 -18.14
CA ASN A 221 -8.78 4.33 -16.71
C ASN A 221 -7.48 3.56 -16.39
N GLY A 222 -7.27 2.40 -17.01
CA GLY A 222 -6.04 1.61 -16.85
C GLY A 222 -4.80 2.36 -17.31
N THR A 223 -4.90 3.08 -18.43
CA THR A 223 -3.83 3.92 -18.95
C THR A 223 -3.52 5.08 -17.99
N GLU A 224 -4.54 5.80 -17.52
CA GLU A 224 -4.38 6.88 -16.57
C GLU A 224 -3.79 6.39 -15.22
N ASN A 225 -4.23 5.23 -14.73
CA ASN A 225 -3.69 4.63 -13.51
C ASN A 225 -2.21 4.27 -13.64
N LEU A 226 -1.81 3.70 -14.79
CA LEU A 226 -0.42 3.38 -15.05
C LEU A 226 0.44 4.64 -15.15
N GLU A 227 0.00 5.64 -15.90
CA GLU A 227 0.67 6.94 -16.02
C GLU A 227 0.81 7.61 -14.64
N TYR A 228 -0.22 7.58 -13.82
CA TYR A 228 -0.19 8.10 -12.46
C TYR A 228 0.85 7.39 -11.58
N CYS A 229 0.88 6.05 -11.58
CA CYS A 229 1.88 5.29 -10.84
C CYS A 229 3.31 5.58 -11.29
N VAL A 230 3.53 5.68 -12.61
CA VAL A 230 4.85 6.01 -13.17
C VAL A 230 5.28 7.42 -12.76
N GLU A 231 4.36 8.37 -12.77
CA GLU A 231 4.64 9.76 -12.37
C GLU A 231 5.00 9.83 -10.88
N GLN A 232 4.24 9.16 -10.01
CA GLN A 232 4.53 9.14 -8.58
C GLN A 232 5.85 8.46 -8.27
N GLY A 233 6.13 7.30 -8.88
CA GLY A 233 7.40 6.59 -8.71
C GLY A 233 8.63 7.36 -9.22
N LYS A 234 8.46 8.32 -10.13
CA LYS A 234 9.56 9.17 -10.62
C LYS A 234 9.77 10.43 -9.81
N ASN A 235 8.70 11.05 -9.33
CA ASN A 235 8.73 12.42 -8.87
C ASN A 235 8.28 12.61 -7.41
N ASN A 236 7.72 11.57 -6.77
CA ASN A 236 7.16 11.64 -5.43
C ASN A 236 7.60 10.47 -4.54
N VAL A 237 8.87 10.08 -4.61
CA VAL A 237 9.42 8.99 -3.78
C VAL A 237 9.90 9.55 -2.45
N GLY A 238 9.39 9.01 -1.35
CA GLY A 238 9.81 9.34 0.01
C GLY A 238 11.02 8.52 0.47
N GLY A 239 11.02 7.21 0.24
CA GLY A 239 12.09 6.34 0.67
C GLY A 239 11.79 4.86 0.46
N TYR A 240 12.43 4.00 1.25
CA TYR A 240 12.31 2.55 1.15
C TYR A 240 11.12 2.01 1.96
N ARG A 241 10.51 0.94 1.45
CA ARG A 241 9.38 0.25 2.09
C ARG A 241 9.81 -0.71 3.19
N GLU A 242 10.92 -1.42 3.02
CA GLU A 242 11.32 -2.50 3.91
C GLU A 242 12.33 -2.05 4.97
N MET A 243 11.97 -2.21 6.23
CA MET A 243 12.86 -1.95 7.37
C MET A 243 13.85 -3.11 7.56
N ALA A 244 15.14 -2.78 7.75
CA ALA A 244 16.19 -3.77 7.98
C ALA A 244 16.14 -4.41 9.39
N TYR A 245 15.50 -3.77 10.35
CA TYR A 245 15.50 -4.13 11.77
C TYR A 245 14.27 -4.95 12.14
N ALA A 246 14.41 -6.27 12.13
CA ALA A 246 13.27 -7.20 12.27
C ALA A 246 12.53 -7.05 13.62
N GLU A 247 13.26 -6.87 14.73
CA GLU A 247 12.65 -6.71 16.06
C GLU A 247 11.91 -5.37 16.19
N LEU A 248 12.45 -4.29 15.63
CA LEU A 248 11.79 -3.00 15.58
C LEU A 248 10.50 -3.09 14.71
N LYS A 249 10.60 -3.73 13.55
CA LYS A 249 9.46 -3.95 12.66
C LYS A 249 8.33 -4.73 13.35
N GLU A 250 8.68 -5.77 14.11
CA GLU A 250 7.72 -6.55 14.90
C GLU A 250 7.06 -5.70 15.99
N THR A 251 7.84 -4.90 16.71
CA THR A 251 7.30 -4.00 17.75
C THR A 251 6.34 -2.98 17.15
N ILE A 252 6.72 -2.32 16.05
CA ILE A 252 5.83 -1.37 15.35
C ILE A 252 4.54 -2.08 14.95
N SER A 253 4.62 -3.27 14.37
CA SER A 253 3.43 -4.05 13.97
C SER A 253 2.48 -4.33 15.13
N ASN A 254 3.03 -4.69 16.29
CA ASN A 254 2.23 -4.96 17.48
C ASN A 254 1.55 -3.70 17.98
N GLU A 255 2.29 -2.60 18.11
CA GLU A 255 1.75 -1.33 18.57
C GLU A 255 0.68 -0.76 17.61
N LEU A 256 0.86 -0.92 16.30
CA LEU A 256 -0.18 -0.56 15.31
C LEU A 256 -1.47 -1.37 15.53
N THR A 257 -1.36 -2.62 15.95
CA THR A 257 -2.53 -3.46 16.27
C THR A 257 -3.20 -3.00 17.57
N GLU A 258 -2.42 -2.72 18.62
CA GLU A 258 -2.94 -2.22 19.90
C GLU A 258 -3.61 -0.84 19.74
N LEU A 259 -3.02 0.05 18.91
CA LEU A 259 -3.65 1.32 18.52
C LEU A 259 -4.99 1.12 17.82
N ALA A 260 -5.05 0.18 16.88
CA ALA A 260 -6.29 -0.13 16.15
C ALA A 260 -7.40 -0.70 17.06
N LEU A 261 -7.01 -1.42 18.12
CA LEU A 261 -7.92 -1.91 19.16
C LEU A 261 -8.33 -0.81 20.15
N GLY A 262 -7.55 0.29 20.23
CA GLY A 262 -7.75 1.34 21.24
C GLY A 262 -7.23 0.96 22.62
N ASP A 263 -6.34 -0.03 22.70
CA ASP A 263 -5.77 -0.53 23.96
C ASP A 263 -4.58 0.32 24.44
N VAL A 264 -3.97 1.10 23.53
CA VAL A 264 -2.90 2.05 23.85
C VAL A 264 -3.16 3.42 23.21
N THR A 265 -2.55 4.46 23.77
CA THR A 265 -2.51 5.79 23.15
C THR A 265 -1.35 5.92 22.17
N PRO A 266 -1.38 6.88 21.24
CA PRO A 266 -0.25 7.15 20.34
C PRO A 266 1.06 7.40 21.07
N GLU A 267 1.04 8.07 22.20
CA GLU A 267 2.21 8.35 23.03
C GLU A 267 2.76 7.06 23.68
N GLU A 268 1.88 6.19 24.21
CA GLU A 268 2.28 4.90 24.81
C GLU A 268 2.90 3.97 23.74
N ALA A 269 2.31 3.91 22.55
CA ALA A 269 2.86 3.17 21.42
C ALA A 269 4.24 3.72 21.02
N ALA A 270 4.37 5.04 20.91
CA ALA A 270 5.63 5.70 20.60
C ALA A 270 6.73 5.40 21.63
N ASP A 271 6.41 5.41 22.93
CA ASP A 271 7.33 5.08 24.02
C ASP A 271 7.80 3.61 23.91
N THR A 272 6.91 2.68 23.62
CA THR A 272 7.24 1.25 23.44
C THR A 272 8.15 1.04 22.22
N ILE A 273 7.83 1.66 21.10
CA ILE A 273 8.62 1.58 19.87
C ILE A 273 9.99 2.23 20.06
N GLU A 274 10.07 3.38 20.76
CA GLU A 274 11.32 4.05 21.08
C GLU A 274 12.23 3.15 21.93
N ALA A 275 11.69 2.46 22.93
CA ALA A 275 12.47 1.53 23.75
C ALA A 275 13.05 0.38 22.90
N ALA A 276 12.29 -0.16 21.95
CA ALA A 276 12.76 -1.17 21.00
C ALA A 276 13.83 -0.61 20.05
N SER A 277 13.64 0.61 19.56
CA SER A 277 14.60 1.30 18.69
C SER A 277 15.94 1.52 19.39
N GLN A 278 15.93 1.93 20.65
CA GLN A 278 17.15 2.11 21.46
C GLN A 278 17.88 0.79 21.78
N ALA A 279 17.14 -0.30 21.86
CA ALA A 279 17.72 -1.64 22.10
C ALA A 279 18.29 -2.29 20.82
N GLN A 280 17.98 -1.73 19.64
CA GLN A 280 18.39 -2.28 18.36
C GLN A 280 19.89 -2.12 18.14
N GLU A 281 20.60 -3.22 17.81
CA GLU A 281 21.97 -3.17 17.31
C GLU A 281 21.98 -2.63 15.87
N ARG A 282 22.66 -1.52 15.63
CA ARG A 282 22.79 -0.82 14.33
C ARG A 282 24.22 -0.81 13.86
#